data_fe554b6f078833dcd1ee9fbe03d8b4e8
#
_entry.id   fe554b6f078833dcd1ee9fbe03d8b4e8
#
_cell.length_a   1.000
_cell.length_b   1.000
_cell.length_c   1.000
_cell.angle_alpha   90.00
_cell.angle_beta   90.00
_cell.angle_gamma   90.00
#
_symmetry.space_group_name_H-M   'P 1'
#
loop_
_entity.id
_entity.type
_entity.pdbx_description
1 polymer ?
#
loop_
_entity_poly.entity_id
_entity_poly.type
_entity_poly.pdbx_seq_one_letter_code
_entity_poly.pdbx_strand_id
1 'polypeptide(L)'
;LCITFTEKAKKEMFDAIYEKAQEKFSDADIMKINIHTFHSFAYNYLLDAGLISGDIVGNNLMRFSILNSFEKNQALNYGKDYIINTIVPKTENSIRYIKSFGITPDKIDIKKATSTLEEIFDAKSSRYSLEELKSFLKYFIDAYKEYEKSKQEAIDYSDMLLMFKEKFKGDKFQHVLVDEMQDMNEIEADIATMVAKNLFLVGDAKQAIFGFQGGSVKNFQKFMKTC
;
A
#
# COMPACT_ATOMS: atom_id res chain seq x y z
N LEU A 1 8.36 -5.69 19.07
CA LEU A 1 7.52 -5.85 17.88
C LEU A 1 8.41 -6.29 16.72
N CYS A 2 8.01 -7.36 16.05
CA CYS A 2 8.62 -7.80 14.79
C CYS A 2 7.60 -7.60 13.66
N ILE A 3 8.03 -7.08 12.53
CA ILE A 3 7.17 -6.83 11.37
C ILE A 3 7.76 -7.54 10.15
N THR A 4 6.90 -8.25 9.43
CA THR A 4 7.20 -8.93 8.17
C THR A 4 6.20 -8.53 7.08
N PHE A 5 6.40 -8.97 5.84
CA PHE A 5 5.50 -8.62 4.73
C PHE A 5 4.41 -9.66 4.45
N THR A 6 4.58 -10.90 4.89
CA THR A 6 3.63 -11.97 4.60
C THR A 6 3.29 -12.77 5.85
N GLU A 7 2.09 -13.35 5.90
CA GLU A 7 1.69 -14.27 6.97
C GLU A 7 2.58 -15.54 7.02
N LYS A 8 3.13 -15.95 5.87
CA LYS A 8 4.08 -17.05 5.82
C LYS A 8 5.39 -16.67 6.54
N ALA A 9 5.97 -15.51 6.22
CA ALA A 9 7.19 -15.03 6.88
C ALA A 9 6.98 -14.79 8.38
N LYS A 10 5.79 -14.33 8.79
CA LYS A 10 5.39 -14.20 10.19
C LYS A 10 5.47 -15.54 10.92
N LYS A 11 4.93 -16.61 10.31
CA LYS A 11 4.99 -17.96 10.88
C LYS A 11 6.42 -18.46 10.96
N GLU A 12 7.19 -18.36 9.88
CA GLU A 12 8.59 -18.79 9.83
C GLU A 12 9.44 -18.06 10.87
N MET A 13 9.22 -16.74 11.05
CA MET A 13 9.90 -15.95 12.07
C MET A 13 9.53 -16.42 13.50
N PHE A 14 8.24 -16.70 13.75
CA PHE A 14 7.80 -17.23 15.04
C PHE A 14 8.43 -18.58 15.34
N ASP A 15 8.41 -19.51 14.39
CA ASP A 15 8.97 -20.86 14.55
C ASP A 15 10.48 -20.78 14.84
N ALA A 16 11.22 -19.93 14.11
CA ALA A 16 12.66 -19.73 14.32
C ALA A 16 12.99 -19.08 15.70
N ILE A 17 12.17 -18.16 16.16
CA ILE A 17 12.33 -17.55 17.49
C ILE A 17 12.01 -18.59 18.56
N TYR A 18 10.92 -19.33 18.41
CA TYR A 18 10.49 -20.35 19.34
C TYR A 18 11.58 -21.41 19.54
N GLU A 19 12.10 -21.97 18.45
CA GLU A 19 13.18 -22.96 18.48
C GLU A 19 14.41 -22.50 19.27
N LYS A 20 14.81 -21.24 19.10
CA LYS A 20 16.00 -20.68 19.77
C LYS A 20 15.75 -20.21 21.20
N ALA A 21 14.52 -19.78 21.48
CA ALA A 21 14.18 -19.16 22.77
C ALA A 21 13.76 -20.17 23.84
N GLN A 22 13.21 -21.33 23.43
CA GLN A 22 12.69 -22.35 24.37
C GLN A 22 13.72 -22.89 25.38
N GLU A 23 15.02 -22.78 25.05
CA GLU A 23 16.09 -23.17 25.99
C GLU A 23 16.28 -22.17 27.14
N LYS A 24 15.86 -20.93 26.98
CA LYS A 24 16.16 -19.81 27.90
C LYS A 24 14.92 -19.15 28.51
N PHE A 25 13.77 -19.27 27.85
CA PHE A 25 12.54 -18.58 28.22
C PHE A 25 11.37 -19.55 28.30
N SER A 26 10.38 -19.23 29.12
CA SER A 26 9.15 -19.99 29.17
C SER A 26 8.30 -19.80 27.94
N ASP A 27 7.46 -20.77 27.57
CA ASP A 27 6.50 -20.64 26.47
C ASP A 27 5.61 -19.41 26.65
N ALA A 28 5.21 -19.11 27.89
CA ALA A 28 4.41 -17.92 28.21
C ALA A 28 5.14 -16.60 27.88
N ASP A 29 6.47 -16.55 27.99
CA ASP A 29 7.24 -15.36 27.63
C ASP A 29 7.45 -15.28 26.12
N ILE A 30 7.67 -16.40 25.46
CA ILE A 30 7.81 -16.46 23.99
C ILE A 30 6.51 -16.04 23.31
N MET A 31 5.35 -16.45 23.84
CA MET A 31 4.03 -16.08 23.31
C MET A 31 3.70 -14.58 23.46
N LYS A 32 4.43 -13.83 24.28
CA LYS A 32 4.31 -12.36 24.36
C LYS A 32 5.00 -11.61 23.24
N ILE A 33 5.77 -12.28 22.38
CA ILE A 33 6.46 -11.65 21.26
C ILE A 33 5.42 -11.25 20.23
N ASN A 34 5.35 -9.96 19.94
CA ASN A 34 4.44 -9.42 18.92
C ASN A 34 5.09 -9.55 17.54
N ILE A 35 4.54 -10.46 16.71
CA ILE A 35 4.97 -10.63 15.31
C ILE A 35 3.76 -10.39 14.41
N HIS A 36 3.87 -9.42 13.51
CA HIS A 36 2.78 -8.97 12.65
C HIS A 36 3.27 -8.67 11.23
N THR A 37 2.33 -8.62 10.29
CA THR A 37 2.51 -7.82 9.07
C THR A 37 2.12 -6.37 9.37
N PHE A 38 2.54 -5.39 8.54
CA PHE A 38 2.09 -4.00 8.71
C PHE A 38 0.57 -3.91 8.77
N HIS A 39 -0.11 -4.63 7.89
CA HIS A 39 -1.57 -4.64 7.84
C HIS A 39 -2.21 -5.29 9.06
N SER A 40 -1.72 -6.45 9.50
CA SER A 40 -2.27 -7.10 10.70
C SER A 40 -2.02 -6.30 11.97
N PHE A 41 -0.89 -5.61 12.06
CA PHE A 41 -0.59 -4.71 13.17
C PHE A 41 -1.54 -3.51 13.20
N ALA A 42 -1.68 -2.82 12.07
CA ALA A 42 -2.59 -1.69 11.93
C ALA A 42 -4.06 -2.09 12.20
N TYR A 43 -4.49 -3.22 11.65
CA TYR A 43 -5.84 -3.75 11.83
C TYR A 43 -6.17 -3.99 13.31
N ASN A 44 -5.30 -4.74 14.01
CA ASN A 44 -5.53 -5.06 15.41
C ASN A 44 -5.61 -3.79 16.26
N TYR A 45 -4.69 -2.84 16.05
CA TYR A 45 -4.72 -1.58 16.78
C TYR A 45 -6.01 -0.79 16.54
N LEU A 46 -6.43 -0.67 15.29
CA LEU A 46 -7.65 0.10 14.94
C LEU A 46 -8.92 -0.58 15.47
N LEU A 47 -8.95 -1.90 15.45
CA LEU A 47 -10.05 -2.69 15.99
C LEU A 47 -10.15 -2.54 17.53
N ASP A 48 -9.02 -2.72 18.23
CA ASP A 48 -8.94 -2.59 19.69
C ASP A 48 -9.27 -1.16 20.14
N ALA A 49 -8.92 -0.17 19.34
CA ALA A 49 -9.27 1.23 19.61
C ALA A 49 -10.73 1.57 19.24
N GLY A 50 -11.51 0.64 18.69
CA GLY A 50 -12.90 0.85 18.25
C GLY A 50 -13.03 1.83 17.08
N LEU A 51 -11.98 2.00 16.29
CA LEU A 51 -11.94 2.93 15.15
C LEU A 51 -12.46 2.30 13.85
N ILE A 52 -12.53 0.96 13.80
CA ILE A 52 -13.10 0.20 12.68
C ILE A 52 -14.03 -0.88 13.21
N SER A 53 -15.01 -1.28 12.40
CA SER A 53 -15.97 -2.35 12.72
C SER A 53 -15.49 -3.76 12.34
N GLY A 54 -14.33 -3.86 11.69
CA GLY A 54 -13.75 -5.13 11.22
C GLY A 54 -13.95 -5.40 9.73
N ASP A 55 -14.85 -4.70 9.05
CA ASP A 55 -15.11 -4.91 7.64
C ASP A 55 -14.09 -4.18 6.76
N ILE A 56 -13.28 -4.96 6.05
CA ILE A 56 -12.32 -4.47 5.06
C ILE A 56 -12.86 -4.74 3.66
N VAL A 57 -12.89 -3.70 2.83
CA VAL A 57 -13.37 -3.81 1.45
C VAL A 57 -12.37 -4.61 0.61
N GLY A 58 -12.87 -5.67 -0.01
CA GLY A 58 -12.11 -6.53 -0.89
C GLY A 58 -11.93 -5.95 -2.31
N ASN A 59 -11.04 -6.60 -3.07
CA ASN A 59 -10.68 -6.22 -4.44
C ASN A 59 -11.86 -6.17 -5.42
N ASN A 60 -12.90 -6.94 -5.18
CA ASN A 60 -14.05 -7.03 -6.08
C ASN A 60 -14.81 -5.71 -6.19
N LEU A 61 -14.92 -4.95 -5.08
CA LEU A 61 -15.59 -3.65 -5.13
C LEU A 61 -14.80 -2.66 -6.00
N MET A 62 -13.48 -2.63 -5.89
CA MET A 62 -12.64 -1.77 -6.72
C MET A 62 -12.82 -2.07 -8.20
N ARG A 63 -12.74 -3.35 -8.59
CA ARG A 63 -12.95 -3.79 -9.98
C ARG A 63 -14.32 -3.40 -10.51
N PHE A 64 -15.35 -3.65 -9.71
CA PHE A 64 -16.72 -3.30 -10.09
C PHE A 64 -16.90 -1.79 -10.27
N SER A 65 -16.35 -0.98 -9.36
CA SER A 65 -16.41 0.49 -9.44
C SER A 65 -15.67 1.03 -10.66
N ILE A 66 -14.49 0.47 -10.98
CA ILE A 66 -13.73 0.83 -12.18
C ILE A 66 -14.53 0.49 -13.45
N LEU A 67 -15.10 -0.72 -13.54
CA LEU A 67 -15.93 -1.13 -14.68
C LEU A 67 -17.14 -0.22 -14.85
N ASN A 68 -17.88 0.05 -13.77
CA ASN A 68 -19.02 0.97 -13.81
C ASN A 68 -18.66 2.37 -14.28
N SER A 69 -17.48 2.87 -13.86
CA SER A 69 -16.99 4.16 -14.31
C SER A 69 -16.72 4.16 -15.81
N PHE A 70 -16.15 3.09 -16.37
CA PHE A 70 -15.92 2.98 -17.80
C PHE A 70 -17.22 2.85 -18.60
N GLU A 71 -18.20 2.09 -18.14
CA GLU A 71 -19.49 1.95 -18.81
C GLU A 71 -20.27 3.28 -18.87
N LYS A 72 -20.20 4.09 -17.81
CA LYS A 72 -20.85 5.42 -17.76
C LYS A 72 -20.18 6.44 -18.69
N ASN A 73 -18.91 6.27 -18.93
CA ASN A 73 -18.09 7.24 -19.68
C ASN A 73 -17.76 6.75 -21.10
N GLN A 74 -18.67 6.52 -21.97
CA GLN A 74 -18.55 5.93 -23.32
C GLN A 74 -17.40 6.41 -24.25
N ALA A 75 -16.42 7.14 -23.72
CA ALA A 75 -15.35 7.79 -24.47
C ALA A 75 -14.15 6.88 -24.82
N LEU A 76 -14.05 5.67 -24.22
CA LEU A 76 -13.02 4.70 -24.60
C LEU A 76 -13.60 3.67 -25.58
N ASN A 77 -13.25 3.83 -26.83
CA ASN A 77 -13.69 2.93 -27.91
C ASN A 77 -12.84 1.65 -27.97
N TYR A 78 -12.71 0.96 -26.79
CA TYR A 78 -11.99 -0.30 -26.69
C TYR A 78 -12.97 -1.48 -26.53
N GLY A 79 -12.58 -2.64 -27.09
CA GLY A 79 -13.31 -3.87 -26.91
C GLY A 79 -13.44 -4.26 -25.44
N LYS A 80 -14.57 -4.85 -25.06
CA LYS A 80 -14.89 -5.24 -23.67
C LYS A 80 -13.83 -6.11 -23.03
N ASP A 81 -13.28 -7.05 -23.78
CA ASP A 81 -12.20 -7.94 -23.29
C ASP A 81 -10.91 -7.18 -22.96
N TYR A 82 -10.57 -6.16 -23.76
CA TYR A 82 -9.40 -5.33 -23.50
C TYR A 82 -9.59 -4.47 -22.25
N ILE A 83 -10.78 -3.94 -22.06
CA ILE A 83 -11.13 -3.18 -20.85
C ILE A 83 -10.97 -4.08 -19.61
N ILE A 84 -11.59 -5.25 -19.61
CA ILE A 84 -11.61 -6.16 -18.44
C ILE A 84 -10.22 -6.71 -18.13
N ASN A 85 -9.48 -7.14 -19.16
CA ASN A 85 -8.23 -7.88 -18.97
C ASN A 85 -6.97 -6.99 -18.94
N THR A 86 -7.09 -5.73 -19.39
CA THR A 86 -5.93 -4.83 -19.48
C THR A 86 -6.14 -3.52 -18.73
N ILE A 87 -7.21 -2.79 -19.03
CA ILE A 87 -7.41 -1.45 -18.46
C ILE A 87 -7.76 -1.54 -16.98
N VAL A 88 -8.71 -2.38 -16.62
CA VAL A 88 -9.16 -2.52 -15.23
C VAL A 88 -8.02 -2.93 -14.29
N PRO A 89 -7.22 -3.98 -14.55
CA PRO A 89 -6.08 -4.33 -13.68
C PRO A 89 -5.03 -3.22 -13.57
N LYS A 90 -4.75 -2.51 -14.67
CA LYS A 90 -3.80 -1.37 -14.64
C LYS A 90 -4.33 -0.22 -13.81
N THR A 91 -5.62 0.12 -13.96
CA THR A 91 -6.27 1.18 -13.18
C THR A 91 -6.30 0.81 -11.69
N GLU A 92 -6.63 -0.43 -11.36
CA GLU A 92 -6.60 -0.97 -9.99
C GLU A 92 -5.21 -0.82 -9.36
N ASN A 93 -4.15 -1.27 -10.05
CA ASN A 93 -2.78 -1.14 -9.57
C ASN A 93 -2.36 0.33 -9.41
N SER A 94 -2.77 1.21 -10.34
CA SER A 94 -2.46 2.63 -10.26
C SER A 94 -3.18 3.31 -9.08
N ILE A 95 -4.44 2.96 -8.80
CA ILE A 95 -5.17 3.45 -7.62
C ILE A 95 -4.43 3.03 -6.35
N ARG A 96 -4.09 1.75 -6.20
CA ARG A 96 -3.34 1.25 -5.03
C ARG A 96 -2.01 1.96 -4.85
N TYR A 97 -1.28 2.13 -5.96
CA TYR A 97 0.00 2.82 -5.95
C TYR A 97 -0.13 4.27 -5.45
N ILE A 98 -1.08 5.03 -5.99
CA ILE A 98 -1.32 6.43 -5.57
C ILE A 98 -1.82 6.49 -4.13
N LYS A 99 -2.69 5.59 -3.72
CA LYS A 99 -3.16 5.49 -2.32
C LYS A 99 -2.02 5.19 -1.35
N SER A 100 -1.03 4.41 -1.75
CA SER A 100 0.13 4.13 -0.88
C SER A 100 0.96 5.37 -0.53
N PHE A 101 0.74 6.49 -1.22
CA PHE A 101 1.30 7.81 -0.88
C PHE A 101 0.30 8.71 -0.15
N GLY A 102 -0.87 8.22 0.23
CA GLY A 102 -1.92 9.02 0.88
C GLY A 102 -2.59 10.05 -0.04
N ILE A 103 -2.52 9.83 -1.35
CA ILE A 103 -3.12 10.73 -2.34
C ILE A 103 -4.53 10.24 -2.65
N THR A 104 -5.53 11.00 -2.22
CA THR A 104 -6.94 10.80 -2.57
C THR A 104 -7.26 11.45 -3.92
N PRO A 105 -8.36 11.05 -4.60
CA PRO A 105 -8.69 11.61 -5.92
C PRO A 105 -8.91 13.13 -5.90
N ASP A 106 -9.33 13.70 -4.76
CA ASP A 106 -9.53 15.15 -4.61
C ASP A 106 -8.21 15.94 -4.51
N LYS A 107 -7.12 15.26 -4.14
CA LYS A 107 -5.77 15.84 -4.08
C LYS A 107 -5.04 15.80 -5.41
N ILE A 108 -5.61 15.14 -6.44
CA ILE A 108 -4.99 15.08 -7.76
C ILE A 108 -5.28 16.37 -8.52
N ASP A 109 -4.24 17.18 -8.71
CA ASP A 109 -4.29 18.34 -9.60
C ASP A 109 -4.23 17.90 -11.07
N ILE A 110 -5.42 17.85 -11.70
CA ILE A 110 -5.56 17.41 -13.09
C ILE A 110 -4.75 18.29 -14.05
N LYS A 111 -4.69 19.62 -13.82
CA LYS A 111 -3.95 20.53 -14.68
C LYS A 111 -2.47 20.24 -14.62
N LYS A 112 -1.93 20.12 -13.42
CA LYS A 112 -0.53 19.77 -13.19
C LYS A 112 -0.19 18.40 -13.76
N ALA A 113 -1.04 17.39 -13.54
CA ALA A 113 -0.84 16.05 -14.08
C ALA A 113 -0.85 16.06 -15.63
N THR A 114 -1.75 16.83 -16.24
CA THR A 114 -1.80 16.99 -17.70
C THR A 114 -0.55 17.70 -18.24
N SER A 115 -0.11 18.79 -17.61
CA SER A 115 1.11 19.51 -18.01
C SER A 115 2.35 18.61 -17.90
N THR A 116 2.47 17.86 -16.78
CA THR A 116 3.56 16.90 -16.62
C THR A 116 3.53 15.82 -17.69
N LEU A 117 2.33 15.30 -18.03
CA LEU A 117 2.18 14.33 -19.11
C LEU A 117 2.65 14.91 -20.47
N GLU A 118 2.30 16.16 -20.75
CA GLU A 118 2.75 16.87 -21.98
C GLU A 118 4.28 17.03 -22.04
N GLU A 119 4.90 17.36 -20.91
CA GLU A 119 6.35 17.53 -20.80
C GLU A 119 7.13 16.23 -21.02
N ILE A 120 6.63 15.10 -20.49
CA ILE A 120 7.32 13.81 -20.59
C ILE A 120 6.92 12.98 -21.81
N PHE A 121 5.91 13.43 -22.58
CA PHE A 121 5.40 12.68 -23.73
C PHE A 121 6.42 12.64 -24.87
N ASP A 122 6.78 11.42 -25.27
CA ASP A 122 7.58 11.16 -26.46
C ASP A 122 6.78 10.36 -27.49
N ALA A 123 6.38 11.04 -28.57
CA ALA A 123 5.59 10.43 -29.64
C ALA A 123 6.30 9.26 -30.35
N LYS A 124 7.64 9.17 -30.28
CA LYS A 124 8.41 8.09 -30.93
C LYS A 124 8.43 6.81 -30.13
N SER A 125 8.35 6.92 -28.80
CA SER A 125 8.40 5.78 -27.88
C SER A 125 7.02 5.37 -27.38
N SER A 126 6.01 6.23 -27.49
CA SER A 126 4.67 5.97 -27.00
C SER A 126 3.82 5.16 -27.97
N ARG A 127 3.15 4.13 -27.45
CA ARG A 127 2.13 3.35 -28.17
C ARG A 127 0.82 4.12 -28.33
N TYR A 128 0.57 5.13 -27.51
CA TYR A 128 -0.65 5.93 -27.46
C TYR A 128 -0.38 7.37 -27.83
N SER A 129 -1.35 8.04 -28.43
CA SER A 129 -1.29 9.48 -28.67
C SER A 129 -1.40 10.26 -27.36
N LEU A 130 -0.96 11.50 -27.34
CA LEU A 130 -1.10 12.38 -26.19
C LEU A 130 -2.56 12.57 -25.77
N GLU A 131 -3.47 12.69 -26.73
CA GLU A 131 -4.91 12.84 -26.46
C GLU A 131 -5.53 11.57 -25.84
N GLU A 132 -5.10 10.39 -26.28
CA GLU A 132 -5.49 9.15 -25.63
C GLU A 132 -5.00 9.08 -24.18
N LEU A 133 -3.75 9.47 -23.93
CA LEU A 133 -3.19 9.48 -22.56
C LEU A 133 -3.90 10.49 -21.66
N LYS A 134 -4.27 11.66 -22.16
CA LYS A 134 -5.11 12.64 -21.43
C LYS A 134 -6.50 12.08 -21.12
N SER A 135 -7.09 11.37 -22.07
CA SER A 135 -8.36 10.69 -21.87
C SER A 135 -8.25 9.61 -20.81
N PHE A 136 -7.20 8.80 -20.82
CA PHE A 136 -6.93 7.80 -19.78
C PHE A 136 -6.73 8.43 -18.41
N LEU A 137 -6.02 9.56 -18.30
CA LEU A 137 -5.84 10.27 -17.03
C LEU A 137 -7.19 10.70 -16.45
N LYS A 138 -8.07 11.27 -17.27
CA LYS A 138 -9.41 11.65 -16.86
C LYS A 138 -10.21 10.43 -16.36
N TYR A 139 -10.22 9.35 -17.12
CA TYR A 139 -10.87 8.10 -16.73
C TYR A 139 -10.37 7.54 -15.44
N PHE A 140 -9.05 7.52 -15.28
CA PHE A 140 -8.42 7.06 -14.05
C PHE A 140 -8.94 7.83 -12.83
N ILE A 141 -9.02 9.15 -12.94
CA ILE A 141 -9.52 9.99 -11.84
C ILE A 141 -11.01 9.73 -11.57
N ASP A 142 -11.82 9.62 -12.60
CA ASP A 142 -13.25 9.33 -12.48
C ASP A 142 -13.48 7.94 -11.87
N ALA A 143 -12.71 6.93 -12.30
CA ALA A 143 -12.76 5.57 -11.75
C ALA A 143 -12.32 5.55 -10.26
N TYR A 144 -11.30 6.31 -9.90
CA TYR A 144 -10.83 6.41 -8.53
C TYR A 144 -11.89 7.09 -7.65
N LYS A 145 -12.52 8.18 -8.11
CA LYS A 145 -13.64 8.84 -7.41
C LYS A 145 -14.83 7.91 -7.21
N GLU A 146 -15.21 7.16 -8.25
CA GLU A 146 -16.32 6.20 -8.16
C GLU A 146 -16.00 5.09 -7.14
N TYR A 147 -14.76 4.60 -7.11
CA TYR A 147 -14.33 3.63 -6.11
C TYR A 147 -14.41 4.20 -4.68
N GLU A 148 -13.85 5.37 -4.42
CA GLU A 148 -13.91 5.98 -3.09
C GLU A 148 -15.36 6.22 -2.64
N LYS A 149 -16.22 6.66 -3.56
CA LYS A 149 -17.66 6.82 -3.29
C LYS A 149 -18.36 5.49 -3.00
N SER A 150 -18.00 4.42 -3.70
CA SER A 150 -18.62 3.10 -3.55
C SER A 150 -18.27 2.43 -2.23
N LYS A 151 -17.15 2.79 -1.62
CA LYS A 151 -16.76 2.28 -0.29
C LYS A 151 -17.66 2.80 0.83
N GLN A 152 -18.30 3.96 0.63
CA GLN A 152 -19.03 4.65 1.70
C GLN A 152 -18.13 4.88 2.93
N GLU A 153 -18.48 4.31 4.08
CA GLU A 153 -17.71 4.40 5.33
C GLU A 153 -16.70 3.24 5.51
N ALA A 154 -16.72 2.25 4.60
CA ALA A 154 -15.80 1.12 4.68
C ALA A 154 -14.38 1.52 4.25
N ILE A 155 -13.39 0.82 4.77
CA ILE A 155 -11.98 1.04 4.47
C ILE A 155 -11.38 -0.12 3.67
N ASP A 156 -10.41 0.18 2.82
CA ASP A 156 -9.54 -0.82 2.21
C ASP A 156 -8.20 -0.94 2.96
N TYR A 157 -7.35 -1.85 2.51
CA TYR A 157 -6.03 -2.07 3.12
C TYR A 157 -5.13 -0.83 3.11
N SER A 158 -5.22 0.02 2.08
CA SER A 158 -4.43 1.26 2.02
C SER A 158 -4.97 2.31 2.98
N ASP A 159 -6.30 2.45 3.06
CA ASP A 159 -6.94 3.35 4.04
C ASP A 159 -6.60 2.97 5.47
N MET A 160 -6.52 1.66 5.75
CA MET A 160 -6.19 1.14 7.06
C MET A 160 -4.80 1.60 7.54
N LEU A 161 -3.78 1.51 6.69
CA LEU A 161 -2.44 2.00 7.04
C LEU A 161 -2.41 3.52 7.23
N LEU A 162 -3.13 4.26 6.38
CA LEU A 162 -3.27 5.71 6.51
C LEU A 162 -3.97 6.10 7.80
N MET A 163 -5.09 5.44 8.10
CA MET A 163 -5.86 5.67 9.33
C MET A 163 -5.03 5.33 10.57
N PHE A 164 -4.29 4.21 10.54
CA PHE A 164 -3.38 3.86 11.62
C PHE A 164 -2.35 4.97 11.85
N LYS A 165 -1.67 5.43 10.79
CA LYS A 165 -0.68 6.51 10.88
C LYS A 165 -1.27 7.79 11.49
N GLU A 166 -2.51 8.14 11.14
CA GLU A 166 -3.20 9.33 11.66
C GLU A 166 -3.67 9.17 13.10
N LYS A 167 -4.18 7.99 13.46
CA LYS A 167 -4.88 7.77 14.74
C LYS A 167 -4.02 7.13 15.83
N PHE A 168 -2.81 6.66 15.50
CA PHE A 168 -1.95 6.00 16.48
C PHE A 168 -1.56 6.95 17.61
N LYS A 169 -1.90 6.59 18.84
CA LYS A 169 -1.58 7.30 20.09
C LYS A 169 -0.98 6.37 21.14
N GLY A 170 -0.59 5.15 20.73
CA GLY A 170 0.00 4.16 21.62
C GLY A 170 1.43 4.52 22.02
N ASP A 171 1.93 3.85 23.04
CA ASP A 171 3.32 3.93 23.44
C ASP A 171 4.21 3.29 22.37
N LYS A 172 5.39 3.90 22.19
CA LYS A 172 6.41 3.34 21.29
C LYS A 172 6.98 2.04 21.85
N PHE A 173 7.14 1.05 20.99
CA PHE A 173 7.85 -0.17 21.31
C PHE A 173 9.34 0.12 21.56
N GLN A 174 9.91 -0.53 22.58
CA GLN A 174 11.33 -0.38 22.90
C GLN A 174 12.22 -0.80 21.72
N HIS A 175 11.86 -1.88 21.05
CA HIS A 175 12.53 -2.39 19.85
C HIS A 175 11.49 -2.77 18.81
N VAL A 176 11.72 -2.32 17.57
CA VAL A 176 10.95 -2.75 16.39
C VAL A 176 11.97 -3.31 15.38
N LEU A 177 11.70 -4.53 14.93
CA LEU A 177 12.48 -5.22 13.92
C LEU A 177 11.62 -5.35 12.66
N VAL A 178 12.13 -4.91 11.53
CA VAL A 178 11.44 -5.04 10.23
C VAL A 178 12.33 -5.85 9.31
N ASP A 179 11.79 -6.94 8.81
CA ASP A 179 12.42 -7.78 7.80
C ASP A 179 12.00 -7.33 6.40
N GLU A 180 12.80 -7.66 5.37
CA GLU A 180 12.55 -7.31 3.96
C GLU A 180 12.29 -5.82 3.72
N MET A 181 13.05 -4.94 4.39
CA MET A 181 12.84 -3.49 4.35
C MET A 181 12.81 -2.89 2.94
N GLN A 182 13.40 -3.55 1.94
CA GLN A 182 13.41 -3.11 0.54
C GLN A 182 12.01 -3.09 -0.09
N ASP A 183 11.07 -3.85 0.49
CA ASP A 183 9.70 -3.95 0.00
C ASP A 183 8.76 -2.93 0.66
N MET A 184 9.23 -2.20 1.69
CA MET A 184 8.42 -1.17 2.36
C MET A 184 8.04 -0.03 1.41
N ASN A 185 6.76 0.31 1.42
CA ASN A 185 6.28 1.56 0.86
C ASN A 185 6.51 2.74 1.85
N GLU A 186 6.20 3.96 1.43
CA GLU A 186 6.45 5.16 2.23
C GLU A 186 5.64 5.19 3.53
N ILE A 187 4.39 4.75 3.49
CA ILE A 187 3.52 4.71 4.68
C ILE A 187 4.03 3.69 5.69
N GLU A 188 4.44 2.51 5.24
CA GLU A 188 4.98 1.45 6.09
C GLU A 188 6.30 1.89 6.75
N ALA A 189 7.15 2.60 6.01
CA ALA A 189 8.38 3.19 6.54
C ALA A 189 8.09 4.25 7.63
N ASP A 190 7.09 5.09 7.41
CA ASP A 190 6.65 6.08 8.39
C ASP A 190 6.06 5.40 9.65
N ILE A 191 5.24 4.36 9.48
CA ILE A 191 4.68 3.58 10.58
C ILE A 191 5.81 2.94 11.41
N ALA A 192 6.77 2.26 10.77
CA ALA A 192 7.89 1.63 11.46
C ALA A 192 8.66 2.63 12.32
N THR A 193 8.94 3.82 11.78
CA THR A 193 9.63 4.91 12.49
C THR A 193 8.78 5.47 13.63
N MET A 194 7.48 5.62 13.41
CA MET A 194 6.56 6.21 14.37
C MET A 194 6.39 5.35 15.62
N VAL A 195 6.31 4.02 15.45
CA VAL A 195 6.04 3.09 16.56
C VAL A 195 7.30 2.62 17.30
N ALA A 196 8.51 2.96 16.82
CA ALA A 196 9.78 2.48 17.37
C ALA A 196 10.47 3.54 18.25
N LYS A 197 11.07 3.09 19.39
CA LYS A 197 12.16 3.83 20.07
C LYS A 197 13.49 3.46 19.44
N ASN A 198 13.72 2.18 19.20
CA ASN A 198 14.88 1.65 18.48
C ASN A 198 14.37 0.81 17.31
N LEU A 199 14.78 1.17 16.10
CA LEU A 199 14.37 0.53 14.86
C LEU A 199 15.53 -0.27 14.27
N PHE A 200 15.31 -1.56 14.00
CA PHE A 200 16.22 -2.47 13.33
C PHE A 200 15.60 -2.88 12.00
N LEU A 201 16.32 -2.62 10.93
CA LEU A 201 15.87 -2.92 9.58
C LEU A 201 16.80 -3.97 8.96
N VAL A 202 16.21 -5.02 8.43
CA VAL A 202 16.90 -6.07 7.69
C VAL A 202 16.36 -6.09 6.27
N GLY A 203 17.25 -6.19 5.29
CA GLY A 203 16.85 -6.25 3.89
C GLY A 203 18.04 -6.19 2.93
N ASP A 204 17.77 -6.52 1.67
CA ASP A 204 18.75 -6.49 0.59
C ASP A 204 18.24 -5.61 -0.57
N ALA A 205 18.91 -4.47 -0.78
CA ALA A 205 18.55 -3.54 -1.86
C ALA A 205 18.60 -4.18 -3.26
N LYS A 206 19.35 -5.28 -3.46
CA LYS A 206 19.41 -5.99 -4.74
C LYS A 206 18.18 -6.86 -5.00
N GLN A 207 17.40 -7.17 -3.96
CA GLN A 207 16.17 -7.96 -4.02
C GLN A 207 14.92 -7.08 -4.14
N ALA A 208 15.05 -5.76 -4.23
CA ALA A 208 13.93 -4.82 -4.37
C ALA A 208 13.18 -5.01 -5.71
N ILE A 209 12.26 -5.97 -5.77
CA ILE A 209 11.46 -6.31 -6.97
C ILE A 209 10.05 -5.70 -6.95
N PHE A 210 9.58 -5.22 -5.81
CA PHE A 210 8.22 -4.71 -5.61
C PHE A 210 8.07 -3.20 -5.79
N GLY A 211 8.90 -2.56 -6.60
CA GLY A 211 8.80 -1.13 -6.93
C GLY A 211 7.41 -0.71 -7.45
N PHE A 212 6.66 -1.63 -8.08
CA PHE A 212 5.31 -1.41 -8.55
C PHE A 212 4.24 -1.38 -7.44
N GLN A 213 4.56 -1.84 -6.23
CA GLN A 213 3.69 -1.78 -5.04
C GLN A 213 4.04 -0.60 -4.12
N GLY A 214 4.93 0.30 -4.58
CA GLY A 214 5.38 1.45 -3.78
C GLY A 214 6.63 1.16 -2.95
N GLY A 215 7.19 -0.07 -2.99
CA GLY A 215 8.51 -0.38 -2.47
C GLY A 215 9.55 0.53 -3.13
N SER A 216 10.35 1.23 -2.38
CA SER A 216 11.21 2.29 -2.91
C SER A 216 12.65 2.12 -2.45
N VAL A 217 13.55 1.97 -3.42
CA VAL A 217 14.99 2.13 -3.20
C VAL A 217 15.30 3.46 -2.50
N LYS A 218 14.44 4.49 -2.65
CA LYS A 218 14.55 5.76 -1.94
C LYS A 218 14.36 5.61 -0.43
N ASN A 219 13.42 4.75 0.02
CA ASN A 219 13.24 4.47 1.43
C ASN A 219 14.49 3.79 2.02
N PHE A 220 15.03 2.81 1.29
CA PHE A 220 16.31 2.18 1.65
C PHE A 220 17.43 3.22 1.80
N GLN A 221 17.58 4.10 0.81
CA GLN A 221 18.57 5.17 0.85
C GLN A 221 18.33 6.21 1.97
N LYS A 222 17.06 6.50 2.29
CA LYS A 222 16.67 7.39 3.39
C LYS A 222 17.14 6.81 4.73
N PHE A 223 16.89 5.53 4.98
CA PHE A 223 17.31 4.87 6.21
C PHE A 223 18.83 4.70 6.30
N MET A 224 19.51 4.35 5.21
CA MET A 224 20.98 4.26 5.17
C MET A 224 21.70 5.58 5.45
N LYS A 225 21.04 6.72 5.23
CA LYS A 225 21.60 8.04 5.56
C LYS A 225 21.34 8.48 7.00
N THR A 226 20.43 7.80 7.69
CA THR A 226 19.99 8.16 9.06
C THR A 226 20.63 7.24 10.12
N CYS A 227 21.21 6.14 9.71
CA CYS A 227 22.03 5.24 10.52
C CYS A 227 23.51 5.56 10.37
#